data_be1819115b7d7fd3fca821e205462287
#
_entry.id   be1819115b7d7fd3fca821e205462287
#
_cell.length_a   1.000
_cell.length_b   1.000
_cell.length_c   1.000
_cell.angle_alpha   90.00
_cell.angle_beta   90.00
_cell.angle_gamma   90.00
#
_symmetry.space_group_name_H-M   'P 1'
#
loop_
_entity.id
_entity.type
_entity.pdbx_description
1 polymer ?
#
loop_
_entity_poly.entity_id
_entity_poly.type
_entity_poly.pdbx_seq_one_letter_code
_entity_poly.pdbx_strand_id
1 'polypeptide(L)'
;MKTIERRTLLGGAAALISSPAFAQGPGPALALATAGPGSAFLPYGQGIAQVLAKSGIAIGIRESKGSNENLDLVDASPNLMGTAFLGSALDALNGTGFAAGRRHANVRALFPMYETAFMAATLAPRGLASVKSLDGKKVGCGPVAGPAEDYFRAAAEIAGIKPTIVGGTPADQTRQLLAGEIDAFWQGAFVPIPSLVAAANGGDCMVFGLDDPEIAGMKKRFAFMADAAYPAATYRGQKAGLKTVAAWNVVISHKDLDEKTAYAITKAVMTAPDLSAAGPAATSTRPVNATKNTVVPYHPGAVRALAELGVTVG
;
A
#
# COMPACT_ATOMS: atom_id res chain seq x y z
N MET A 1 -87.05 -24.48 -21.25
CA MET A 1 -86.12 -25.48 -20.76
C MET A 1 -84.70 -25.04 -21.20
N LYS A 2 -83.88 -24.41 -20.33
CA LYS A 2 -82.52 -24.10 -20.61
C LYS A 2 -81.73 -24.29 -19.27
N THR A 3 -80.91 -25.29 -19.26
CA THR A 3 -80.00 -25.69 -18.16
C THR A 3 -78.90 -24.64 -18.00
N ILE A 4 -78.71 -24.20 -16.78
CA ILE A 4 -77.61 -23.27 -16.40
C ILE A 4 -76.51 -24.13 -15.78
N GLU A 5 -75.34 -24.16 -16.42
CA GLU A 5 -74.13 -24.78 -15.90
C GLU A 5 -73.46 -23.88 -14.85
N ARG A 6 -73.18 -24.43 -13.69
CA ARG A 6 -72.38 -23.76 -12.63
C ARG A 6 -70.90 -23.95 -12.90
N ARG A 7 -70.20 -22.84 -13.21
CA ARG A 7 -68.73 -22.78 -13.23
C ARG A 7 -68.20 -22.62 -11.83
N THR A 8 -67.48 -23.59 -11.35
CA THR A 8 -66.72 -23.58 -10.09
C THR A 8 -65.44 -22.78 -10.29
N LEU A 9 -65.29 -21.65 -9.58
CA LEU A 9 -64.05 -20.86 -9.49
C LEU A 9 -63.14 -21.51 -8.44
N LEU A 10 -62.05 -22.15 -8.91
CA LEU A 10 -60.94 -22.57 -8.06
C LEU A 10 -60.05 -21.34 -7.78
N GLY A 11 -60.14 -20.79 -6.57
CA GLY A 11 -59.26 -19.77 -6.09
C GLY A 11 -57.90 -20.37 -5.71
N GLY A 12 -56.88 -20.16 -6.53
CA GLY A 12 -55.49 -20.49 -6.17
C GLY A 12 -54.95 -19.45 -5.21
N ALA A 13 -54.69 -19.82 -3.94
CA ALA A 13 -53.94 -19.02 -2.99
C ALA A 13 -52.45 -19.08 -3.35
N ALA A 14 -51.91 -18.01 -3.93
CA ALA A 14 -50.47 -17.86 -4.12
C ALA A 14 -49.85 -17.55 -2.75
N ALA A 15 -49.17 -18.52 -2.15
CA ALA A 15 -48.34 -18.32 -0.98
C ALA A 15 -47.11 -17.49 -1.37
N LEU A 16 -47.08 -16.23 -0.96
CA LEU A 16 -45.90 -15.39 -1.02
C LEU A 16 -44.87 -15.93 -0.03
N ILE A 17 -43.88 -16.65 -0.53
CA ILE A 17 -42.68 -17.02 0.22
C ILE A 17 -41.86 -15.74 0.38
N SER A 18 -42.04 -15.04 1.48
CA SER A 18 -41.15 -13.96 1.91
C SER A 18 -39.83 -14.57 2.35
N SER A 19 -38.83 -14.55 1.42
CA SER A 19 -37.45 -14.83 1.80
C SER A 19 -37.02 -13.83 2.89
N PRO A 20 -36.42 -14.27 4.01
CA PRO A 20 -35.90 -13.34 5.00
C PRO A 20 -34.79 -12.53 4.30
N ALA A 21 -34.99 -11.23 4.13
CA ALA A 21 -33.93 -10.32 3.82
C ALA A 21 -32.94 -10.39 5.01
N PHE A 22 -31.80 -11.01 4.79
CA PHE A 22 -30.68 -10.87 5.72
C PHE A 22 -30.34 -9.38 5.75
N ALA A 23 -30.79 -8.70 6.78
CA ALA A 23 -30.32 -7.37 7.11
C ALA A 23 -28.80 -7.52 7.31
N GLN A 24 -28.00 -7.07 6.33
CA GLN A 24 -26.59 -6.87 6.54
C GLN A 24 -26.51 -5.87 7.70
N GLY A 25 -26.02 -6.35 8.85
CA GLY A 25 -25.71 -5.47 9.98
C GLY A 25 -24.80 -4.34 9.51
N PRO A 26 -24.79 -3.18 10.17
CA PRO A 26 -23.87 -2.11 9.81
C PRO A 26 -22.47 -2.71 9.70
N GLY A 27 -21.79 -2.49 8.57
CA GLY A 27 -20.42 -2.94 8.35
C GLY A 27 -19.51 -2.44 9.49
N PRO A 28 -18.31 -2.97 9.64
CA PRO A 28 -17.44 -2.59 10.74
C PRO A 28 -17.28 -1.07 10.80
N ALA A 29 -17.44 -0.51 12.01
CA ALA A 29 -17.41 0.94 12.24
C ALA A 29 -16.05 1.57 11.86
N LEU A 30 -15.00 0.77 11.72
CA LEU A 30 -13.65 1.18 11.38
C LEU A 30 -13.15 0.40 10.15
N ALA A 31 -12.46 1.09 9.23
CA ALA A 31 -11.87 0.46 8.06
C ALA A 31 -10.41 0.87 7.86
N LEU A 32 -9.63 0.00 7.20
CA LEU A 32 -8.24 0.24 6.81
C LEU A 32 -8.18 0.45 5.29
N ALA A 33 -7.85 1.66 4.85
CA ALA A 33 -7.57 1.97 3.47
C ALA A 33 -6.16 1.44 3.09
N THR A 34 -6.08 0.75 1.98
CA THR A 34 -4.87 0.04 1.54
C THR A 34 -4.39 0.50 0.17
N ALA A 35 -4.51 -0.35 -0.84
CA ALA A 35 -4.29 -0.04 -2.24
C ALA A 35 -4.98 -1.11 -3.11
N GLY A 36 -4.91 -0.95 -4.43
CA GLY A 36 -5.50 -1.89 -5.38
C GLY A 36 -4.70 -3.17 -5.59
N PRO A 37 -5.21 -4.07 -6.46
CA PRO A 37 -4.59 -5.35 -6.79
C PRO A 37 -3.14 -5.21 -7.28
N GLY A 38 -2.29 -6.16 -6.88
CA GLY A 38 -0.85 -6.16 -7.18
C GLY A 38 0.00 -5.27 -6.28
N SER A 39 -0.62 -4.46 -5.41
CA SER A 39 0.07 -3.72 -4.35
C SER A 39 0.36 -4.62 -3.15
N ALA A 40 1.46 -4.33 -2.45
CA ALA A 40 1.78 -4.97 -1.18
C ALA A 40 0.87 -4.52 -0.02
N PHE A 41 0.24 -3.36 -0.12
CA PHE A 41 -0.65 -2.84 0.93
C PHE A 41 -1.94 -3.64 1.09
N LEU A 42 -2.50 -4.14 -0.01
CA LEU A 42 -3.76 -4.89 0.04
C LEU A 42 -3.64 -6.18 0.84
N PRO A 43 -2.76 -7.15 0.51
CA PRO A 43 -2.63 -8.37 1.29
C PRO A 43 -2.14 -8.11 2.73
N TYR A 44 -1.27 -7.12 2.93
CA TYR A 44 -0.85 -6.72 4.27
C TYR A 44 -2.05 -6.27 5.11
N GLY A 45 -2.89 -5.37 4.61
CA GLY A 45 -4.07 -4.87 5.32
C GLY A 45 -5.09 -5.97 5.60
N GLN A 46 -5.32 -6.87 4.63
CA GLN A 46 -6.20 -8.03 4.82
C GLN A 46 -5.71 -8.94 5.95
N GLY A 47 -4.40 -9.19 6.01
CA GLY A 47 -3.81 -9.97 7.10
C GLY A 47 -3.86 -9.27 8.45
N ILE A 48 -3.63 -7.95 8.50
CA ILE A 48 -3.80 -7.17 9.74
C ILE A 48 -5.24 -7.24 10.23
N ALA A 49 -6.24 -7.15 9.34
CA ALA A 49 -7.64 -7.33 9.72
C ALA A 49 -7.91 -8.70 10.35
N GLN A 50 -7.30 -9.78 9.81
CA GLN A 50 -7.41 -11.12 10.40
C GLN A 50 -6.74 -11.20 11.78
N VAL A 51 -5.57 -10.56 11.96
CA VAL A 51 -4.88 -10.51 13.26
C VAL A 51 -5.73 -9.77 14.29
N LEU A 52 -6.29 -8.63 13.92
CA LEU A 52 -7.15 -7.84 14.80
C LEU A 52 -8.45 -8.58 15.17
N ALA A 53 -9.04 -9.32 14.23
CA ALA A 53 -10.23 -10.12 14.47
C ALA A 53 -10.00 -11.20 15.55
N LYS A 54 -8.80 -11.80 15.62
CA LYS A 54 -8.42 -12.74 16.70
C LYS A 54 -8.40 -12.09 18.07
N SER A 55 -8.25 -10.77 18.13
CA SER A 55 -8.29 -9.96 19.37
C SER A 55 -9.67 -9.31 19.60
N GLY A 56 -10.70 -9.73 18.85
CA GLY A 56 -12.05 -9.19 18.97
C GLY A 56 -12.26 -7.82 18.31
N ILE A 57 -11.30 -7.35 17.52
CA ILE A 57 -11.37 -6.05 16.83
C ILE A 57 -11.68 -6.27 15.35
N ALA A 58 -12.92 -6.04 14.94
CA ALA A 58 -13.35 -6.16 13.54
C ALA A 58 -13.09 -4.85 12.79
N ILE A 59 -12.36 -4.92 11.69
CA ILE A 59 -12.15 -3.81 10.75
C ILE A 59 -12.48 -4.23 9.32
N GLY A 60 -13.01 -3.28 8.53
CA GLY A 60 -13.17 -3.46 7.09
C GLY A 60 -11.88 -3.15 6.32
N ILE A 61 -11.79 -3.66 5.08
CA ILE A 61 -10.74 -3.28 4.13
C ILE A 61 -11.35 -2.39 3.05
N ARG A 62 -10.69 -1.26 2.78
CA ARG A 62 -11.02 -0.35 1.69
C ARG A 62 -9.87 -0.31 0.70
N GLU A 63 -10.11 -0.72 -0.53
CA GLU A 63 -9.15 -0.51 -1.60
C GLU A 63 -9.09 0.98 -1.98
N SER A 64 -7.91 1.43 -2.39
CA SER A 64 -7.62 2.81 -2.79
C SER A 64 -6.51 2.84 -3.85
N LYS A 65 -6.07 4.04 -4.20
CA LYS A 65 -4.90 4.26 -5.06
C LYS A 65 -3.56 4.22 -4.30
N GLY A 66 -3.58 3.99 -2.98
CA GLY A 66 -2.40 3.91 -2.13
C GLY A 66 -2.19 5.12 -1.23
N SER A 67 -0.94 5.38 -0.83
CA SER A 67 -0.58 6.29 0.25
C SER A 67 -1.21 7.69 0.17
N ASN A 68 -1.17 8.32 -1.00
CA ASN A 68 -1.65 9.70 -1.15
C ASN A 68 -3.16 9.78 -0.89
N GLU A 69 -3.96 8.90 -1.53
CA GLU A 69 -5.40 8.83 -1.28
C GLU A 69 -5.71 8.40 0.16
N ASN A 70 -4.95 7.49 0.74
CA ASN A 70 -5.15 7.05 2.13
C ASN A 70 -4.97 8.20 3.12
N LEU A 71 -4.00 9.07 2.90
CA LEU A 71 -3.76 10.26 3.71
C LEU A 71 -4.94 11.23 3.61
N ASP A 72 -5.46 11.47 2.40
CA ASP A 72 -6.67 12.28 2.19
C ASP A 72 -7.88 11.72 2.95
N LEU A 73 -8.11 10.43 2.82
CA LEU A 73 -9.23 9.72 3.43
C LEU A 73 -9.15 9.73 4.97
N VAL A 74 -7.96 9.50 5.52
CA VAL A 74 -7.74 9.48 6.97
C VAL A 74 -7.85 10.88 7.55
N ASP A 75 -7.30 11.90 6.89
CA ASP A 75 -7.43 13.29 7.36
C ASP A 75 -8.88 13.78 7.41
N ALA A 76 -9.73 13.22 6.54
CA ALA A 76 -11.14 13.59 6.43
C ALA A 76 -12.10 12.77 7.33
N SER A 77 -11.64 11.65 7.92
CA SER A 77 -12.57 10.74 8.61
C SER A 77 -11.97 10.05 9.84
N PRO A 78 -12.55 10.25 11.04
CA PRO A 78 -12.08 9.61 12.28
C PRO A 78 -12.28 8.08 12.29
N ASN A 79 -13.10 7.52 11.40
CA ASN A 79 -13.39 6.08 11.32
C ASN A 79 -12.54 5.36 10.27
N LEU A 80 -11.51 6.03 9.74
CA LEU A 80 -10.59 5.42 8.78
C LEU A 80 -9.18 5.36 9.34
N MET A 81 -8.56 4.21 9.10
CA MET A 81 -7.12 3.99 9.14
C MET A 81 -6.61 3.91 7.70
N GLY A 82 -5.31 4.03 7.53
CA GLY A 82 -4.69 3.91 6.20
C GLY A 82 -3.27 3.37 6.28
N THR A 83 -2.82 2.76 5.20
CA THR A 83 -1.40 2.47 4.99
C THR A 83 -0.74 3.65 4.30
N ALA A 84 0.39 4.13 4.80
CA ALA A 84 1.07 5.29 4.24
C ALA A 84 2.59 5.11 4.17
N PHE A 85 3.18 5.48 3.03
CA PHE A 85 4.60 5.67 2.87
C PHE A 85 5.04 6.97 3.55
N LEU A 86 6.15 6.97 4.27
CA LEU A 86 6.59 8.14 5.04
C LEU A 86 6.81 9.39 4.19
N GLY A 87 7.25 9.24 2.94
CA GLY A 87 7.42 10.39 2.05
C GLY A 87 6.10 11.06 1.68
N SER A 88 5.08 10.27 1.35
CA SER A 88 3.71 10.81 1.14
C SER A 88 3.17 11.46 2.41
N ALA A 89 3.45 10.85 3.57
CA ALA A 89 3.02 11.42 4.85
C ALA A 89 3.72 12.76 5.15
N LEU A 90 5.00 12.89 4.80
CA LEU A 90 5.74 14.16 4.92
C LEU A 90 5.11 15.26 4.05
N ASP A 91 4.81 14.95 2.80
CA ASP A 91 4.13 15.87 1.89
C ASP A 91 2.77 16.29 2.43
N ALA A 92 1.97 15.34 2.92
CA ALA A 92 0.67 15.59 3.50
C ALA A 92 0.75 16.53 4.72
N LEU A 93 1.66 16.26 5.65
CA LEU A 93 1.83 17.05 6.87
C LEU A 93 2.33 18.47 6.57
N ASN A 94 3.16 18.63 5.54
CA ASN A 94 3.72 19.92 5.14
C ASN A 94 2.84 20.70 4.14
N GLY A 95 1.87 20.03 3.48
CA GLY A 95 1.09 20.64 2.40
C GLY A 95 1.93 20.83 1.13
N THR A 96 2.81 19.87 0.83
CA THR A 96 3.70 19.85 -0.34
C THR A 96 3.36 18.66 -1.26
N GLY A 97 4.07 18.51 -2.37
CA GLY A 97 3.88 17.41 -3.30
C GLY A 97 2.41 17.24 -3.71
N PHE A 98 1.86 16.03 -3.58
CA PHE A 98 0.46 15.75 -3.90
C PHE A 98 -0.54 16.57 -3.06
N ALA A 99 -0.13 17.00 -1.86
CA ALA A 99 -0.96 17.75 -0.92
C ALA A 99 -0.75 19.28 -1.02
N ALA A 100 -0.15 19.77 -2.09
CA ALA A 100 0.21 21.19 -2.24
C ALA A 100 -0.94 22.14 -1.87
N GLY A 101 -0.68 23.02 -0.93
CA GLY A 101 -1.65 23.99 -0.40
C GLY A 101 -2.61 23.47 0.66
N ARG A 102 -2.57 22.16 1.02
CA ARG A 102 -3.47 21.56 2.02
C ARG A 102 -2.71 20.66 2.99
N ARG A 103 -2.56 21.07 4.23
CA ARG A 103 -1.91 20.28 5.27
C ARG A 103 -2.90 19.30 5.90
N HIS A 104 -2.47 18.05 6.06
CA HIS A 104 -3.23 16.98 6.70
C HIS A 104 -2.91 16.94 8.20
N ALA A 105 -3.49 17.87 8.95
CA ALA A 105 -3.17 18.07 10.38
C ALA A 105 -3.74 16.97 11.30
N ASN A 106 -4.68 16.16 10.78
CA ASN A 106 -5.37 15.15 11.57
C ASN A 106 -4.70 13.78 11.54
N VAL A 107 -3.67 13.58 10.73
CA VAL A 107 -3.02 12.27 10.56
C VAL A 107 -2.10 11.95 11.74
N ARG A 108 -2.22 10.72 12.26
CA ARG A 108 -1.38 10.16 13.34
C ARG A 108 -0.94 8.74 12.98
N ALA A 109 0.26 8.34 13.39
CA ALA A 109 0.73 6.98 13.27
C ALA A 109 0.16 6.08 14.37
N LEU A 110 -0.15 4.83 14.01
CA LEU A 110 -0.51 3.77 14.97
C LEU A 110 0.66 2.82 15.20
N PHE A 111 1.23 2.27 14.13
CA PHE A 111 2.35 1.32 14.23
C PHE A 111 3.14 1.24 12.93
N PRO A 112 4.42 0.80 13.01
CA PRO A 112 5.27 0.62 11.83
C PRO A 112 4.81 -0.58 11.01
N MET A 113 4.98 -0.50 9.70
CA MET A 113 4.73 -1.62 8.79
C MET A 113 6.04 -2.31 8.39
N TYR A 114 6.58 -1.90 7.28
CA TYR A 114 7.79 -2.40 6.64
C TYR A 114 8.45 -1.33 5.79
N GLU A 115 9.67 -1.59 5.34
CA GLU A 115 10.40 -0.70 4.45
C GLU A 115 9.96 -0.90 2.99
N THR A 116 9.77 0.20 2.27
CA THR A 116 9.56 0.25 0.82
C THR A 116 10.85 0.64 0.13
N ALA A 117 11.32 -0.22 -0.76
CA ALA A 117 12.43 0.09 -1.68
C ALA A 117 11.89 0.28 -3.11
N PHE A 118 12.59 1.06 -3.92
CA PHE A 118 12.17 1.38 -5.29
C PHE A 118 13.10 0.70 -6.30
N MET A 119 12.51 0.00 -7.28
CA MET A 119 13.23 -0.74 -8.33
C MET A 119 12.43 -0.74 -9.62
N ALA A 120 13.13 -1.02 -10.73
CA ALA A 120 12.52 -1.20 -12.04
C ALA A 120 12.70 -2.63 -12.56
N ALA A 121 11.75 -3.08 -13.36
CA ALA A 121 11.88 -4.26 -14.20
C ALA A 121 11.76 -3.87 -15.68
N THR A 122 12.52 -4.55 -16.53
CA THR A 122 12.50 -4.44 -17.99
C THR A 122 12.56 -5.82 -18.61
N LEU A 123 12.16 -5.96 -19.88
CA LEU A 123 12.43 -7.19 -20.62
C LEU A 123 13.94 -7.27 -20.95
N ALA A 124 14.61 -8.35 -20.55
CA ALA A 124 16.05 -8.53 -20.72
C ALA A 124 16.56 -8.32 -22.15
N PRO A 125 15.85 -8.77 -23.21
CA PRO A 125 16.27 -8.51 -24.60
C PRO A 125 16.35 -7.04 -25.00
N ARG A 126 15.74 -6.12 -24.23
CA ARG A 126 15.81 -4.68 -24.48
C ARG A 126 17.11 -4.03 -23.99
N GLY A 127 17.88 -4.71 -23.15
CA GLY A 127 19.16 -4.23 -22.63
C GLY A 127 19.08 -2.98 -21.73
N LEU A 128 17.90 -2.68 -21.17
CA LEU A 128 17.68 -1.52 -20.31
C LEU A 128 17.98 -1.92 -18.86
N ALA A 129 19.11 -1.46 -18.30
CA ALA A 129 19.63 -1.94 -17.02
C ALA A 129 19.88 -0.83 -15.98
N SER A 130 19.48 0.40 -16.25
CA SER A 130 19.64 1.54 -15.34
C SER A 130 18.58 2.59 -15.59
N VAL A 131 18.38 3.53 -14.66
CA VAL A 131 17.46 4.66 -14.86
C VAL A 131 17.88 5.48 -16.08
N LYS A 132 19.17 5.73 -16.29
CA LYS A 132 19.67 6.43 -17.48
C LYS A 132 19.26 5.79 -18.80
N SER A 133 19.16 4.46 -18.86
CA SER A 133 18.74 3.74 -20.07
C SER A 133 17.27 3.95 -20.43
N LEU A 134 16.48 4.55 -19.54
CA LEU A 134 15.06 4.82 -19.72
C LEU A 134 14.77 6.18 -20.40
N ASP A 135 15.79 6.90 -20.88
CA ASP A 135 15.58 8.15 -21.62
C ASP A 135 14.70 7.93 -22.86
N GLY A 136 13.64 8.72 -23.01
CA GLY A 136 12.66 8.60 -24.09
C GLY A 136 11.78 7.33 -24.03
N LYS A 137 11.91 6.47 -23.01
CA LYS A 137 11.16 5.20 -22.90
C LYS A 137 9.81 5.39 -22.21
N LYS A 138 8.89 4.45 -22.45
CA LYS A 138 7.61 4.37 -21.73
C LYS A 138 7.79 3.60 -20.43
N VAL A 139 7.59 4.28 -19.30
CA VAL A 139 7.79 3.69 -17.97
C VAL A 139 6.48 3.69 -17.18
N GLY A 140 6.02 2.51 -16.79
CA GLY A 140 4.92 2.36 -15.85
C GLY A 140 5.37 2.72 -14.43
N CYS A 141 4.64 3.61 -13.74
CA CYS A 141 5.04 4.13 -12.44
C CYS A 141 3.94 4.04 -11.38
N GLY A 142 3.14 2.97 -11.42
CA GLY A 142 2.03 2.81 -10.48
C GLY A 142 0.83 3.71 -10.79
N PRO A 143 -0.12 3.86 -9.86
CA PRO A 143 -1.26 4.74 -10.01
C PRO A 143 -0.84 6.18 -10.25
N VAL A 144 -1.60 6.89 -11.10
CA VAL A 144 -1.38 8.33 -11.38
C VAL A 144 -1.38 9.13 -10.07
N ALA A 145 -0.42 10.04 -9.95
CA ALA A 145 -0.20 10.86 -8.75
C ALA A 145 0.04 10.03 -7.47
N GLY A 146 0.53 8.81 -7.63
CA GLY A 146 0.96 7.97 -6.53
C GLY A 146 2.46 8.12 -6.22
N PRO A 147 2.92 7.68 -5.04
CA PRO A 147 4.32 7.85 -4.63
C PRO A 147 5.33 7.19 -5.58
N ALA A 148 4.97 6.10 -6.25
CA ALA A 148 5.88 5.48 -7.22
C ALA A 148 6.19 6.41 -8.40
N GLU A 149 5.18 7.14 -8.90
CA GLU A 149 5.36 8.14 -9.95
C GLU A 149 6.22 9.31 -9.45
N ASP A 150 5.93 9.85 -8.24
CA ASP A 150 6.65 11.01 -7.69
C ASP A 150 8.15 10.71 -7.52
N TYR A 151 8.50 9.54 -6.98
CA TYR A 151 9.90 9.15 -6.79
C TYR A 151 10.58 8.73 -8.08
N PHE A 152 9.86 8.20 -9.07
CA PHE A 152 10.43 7.98 -10.40
C PHE A 152 10.76 9.30 -11.12
N ARG A 153 9.87 10.29 -11.06
CA ARG A 153 10.14 11.62 -11.60
C ARG A 153 11.39 12.24 -10.99
N ALA A 154 11.56 12.12 -9.66
CA ALA A 154 12.75 12.59 -8.98
C ALA A 154 14.02 11.84 -9.44
N ALA A 155 13.97 10.51 -9.58
CA ALA A 155 15.08 9.71 -10.06
C ALA A 155 15.44 10.06 -11.54
N ALA A 156 14.40 10.26 -12.38
CA ALA A 156 14.59 10.69 -13.78
C ALA A 156 15.24 12.07 -13.89
N GLU A 157 14.81 13.05 -13.07
CA GLU A 157 15.43 14.38 -13.01
C GLU A 157 16.91 14.29 -12.57
N ILE A 158 17.21 13.48 -11.55
CA ILE A 158 18.58 13.27 -11.05
C ILE A 158 19.44 12.61 -12.13
N ALA A 159 18.88 11.62 -12.85
CA ALA A 159 19.57 10.95 -13.96
C ALA A 159 19.66 11.81 -15.23
N GLY A 160 18.95 12.94 -15.31
CA GLY A 160 18.94 13.84 -16.45
C GLY A 160 18.19 13.30 -17.68
N ILE A 161 17.15 12.48 -17.49
CA ILE A 161 16.38 11.81 -18.55
C ILE A 161 14.93 12.33 -18.63
N LYS A 162 14.29 12.08 -19.79
CA LYS A 162 12.90 12.48 -20.07
C LYS A 162 12.07 11.29 -20.56
N PRO A 163 11.68 10.36 -19.67
CA PRO A 163 10.82 9.24 -20.02
C PRO A 163 9.35 9.68 -20.22
N THR A 164 8.57 8.84 -20.90
CA THR A 164 7.12 8.94 -20.95
C THR A 164 6.54 8.11 -19.80
N ILE A 165 5.90 8.75 -18.83
CA ILE A 165 5.31 8.07 -17.67
C ILE A 165 3.91 7.56 -18.00
N VAL A 166 3.65 6.29 -17.67
CA VAL A 166 2.37 5.61 -17.85
C VAL A 166 1.81 5.25 -16.48
N GLY A 167 0.59 5.72 -16.17
CA GLY A 167 -0.12 5.35 -14.95
C GLY A 167 -0.85 4.01 -15.09
N GLY A 168 -1.10 3.33 -13.97
CA GLY A 168 -1.85 2.07 -13.93
C GLY A 168 -1.69 1.34 -12.61
N THR A 169 -2.47 0.28 -12.39
CA THR A 169 -2.21 -0.58 -11.23
C THR A 169 -0.93 -1.39 -11.40
N PRO A 170 -0.24 -1.81 -10.32
CA PRO A 170 0.93 -2.67 -10.44
C PRO A 170 0.67 -3.97 -11.22
N ALA A 171 -0.53 -4.54 -11.12
CA ALA A 171 -0.92 -5.73 -11.88
C ALA A 171 -1.05 -5.44 -13.39
N ASP A 172 -1.68 -4.33 -13.77
CA ASP A 172 -1.79 -3.91 -15.16
C ASP A 172 -0.42 -3.64 -15.77
N GLN A 173 0.45 -2.94 -15.04
CA GLN A 173 1.79 -2.59 -15.52
C GLN A 173 2.72 -3.81 -15.65
N THR A 174 2.56 -4.82 -14.77
CA THR A 174 3.20 -6.13 -14.96
C THR A 174 2.78 -6.75 -16.29
N ARG A 175 1.47 -6.77 -16.58
CA ARG A 175 0.94 -7.30 -17.86
C ARG A 175 1.44 -6.49 -19.06
N GLN A 176 1.40 -5.16 -18.98
CA GLN A 176 1.87 -4.26 -20.04
C GLN A 176 3.36 -4.44 -20.34
N LEU A 177 4.20 -4.62 -19.29
CA LEU A 177 5.63 -4.90 -19.47
C LEU A 177 5.83 -6.23 -20.21
N LEU A 178 5.15 -7.30 -19.78
CA LEU A 178 5.27 -8.61 -20.42
C LEU A 178 4.74 -8.64 -21.85
N ALA A 179 3.72 -7.82 -22.16
CA ALA A 179 3.22 -7.62 -23.52
C ALA A 179 4.09 -6.68 -24.37
N GLY A 180 5.10 -6.01 -23.77
CA GLY A 180 5.95 -5.04 -24.47
C GLY A 180 5.28 -3.69 -24.76
N GLU A 181 4.14 -3.39 -24.16
CA GLU A 181 3.39 -2.15 -24.29
C GLU A 181 4.09 -0.97 -23.59
N ILE A 182 4.84 -1.26 -22.51
CA ILE A 182 5.77 -0.35 -21.82
C ILE A 182 7.19 -0.92 -21.86
N ASP A 183 8.19 -0.04 -21.73
CA ASP A 183 9.60 -0.43 -21.79
C ASP A 183 10.15 -0.86 -20.44
N ALA A 184 9.66 -0.25 -19.40
CA ALA A 184 10.03 -0.53 -18.01
C ALA A 184 8.82 -0.39 -17.08
N PHE A 185 8.91 -1.04 -15.94
CA PHE A 185 7.97 -0.90 -14.85
C PHE A 185 8.74 -0.57 -13.55
N TRP A 186 8.55 0.64 -13.05
CA TRP A 186 9.10 1.13 -11.78
C TRP A 186 8.08 0.98 -10.67
N GLN A 187 8.48 0.40 -9.53
CA GLN A 187 7.61 0.18 -8.40
C GLN A 187 8.33 0.30 -7.06
N GLY A 188 7.59 0.71 -6.03
CA GLY A 188 8.01 0.72 -4.64
C GLY A 188 7.18 -0.23 -3.78
N ALA A 189 7.83 -1.16 -3.09
CA ALA A 189 7.24 -2.04 -2.08
C ALA A 189 8.31 -2.70 -1.21
N PHE A 190 7.90 -3.61 -0.29
CA PHE A 190 8.86 -4.50 0.38
C PHE A 190 9.54 -5.42 -0.64
N VAL A 191 10.77 -5.79 -0.35
CA VAL A 191 11.57 -6.64 -1.26
C VAL A 191 11.55 -8.09 -0.76
N PRO A 192 11.31 -9.08 -1.66
CA PRO A 192 11.09 -8.95 -3.11
C PRO A 192 9.75 -8.29 -3.44
N ILE A 193 9.76 -7.29 -4.33
CA ILE A 193 8.55 -6.53 -4.72
C ILE A 193 7.60 -7.46 -5.47
N PRO A 194 6.34 -7.68 -4.98
CA PRO A 194 5.46 -8.73 -5.54
C PRO A 194 5.20 -8.61 -7.04
N SER A 195 4.97 -7.40 -7.54
CA SER A 195 4.71 -7.16 -8.96
C SER A 195 5.97 -7.38 -9.83
N LEU A 196 7.16 -7.08 -9.31
CA LEU A 196 8.43 -7.38 -10.00
C LEU A 196 8.75 -8.88 -9.96
N VAL A 197 8.38 -9.58 -8.88
CA VAL A 197 8.42 -11.06 -8.85
C VAL A 197 7.51 -11.65 -9.92
N ALA A 198 6.29 -11.13 -10.05
CA ALA A 198 5.35 -11.56 -11.08
C ALA A 198 5.90 -11.31 -12.49
N ALA A 199 6.51 -10.15 -12.74
CA ALA A 199 7.18 -9.84 -14.01
C ALA A 199 8.34 -10.81 -14.29
N ALA A 200 9.24 -11.02 -13.33
CA ALA A 200 10.40 -11.90 -13.48
C ALA A 200 10.01 -13.37 -13.66
N ASN A 201 8.87 -13.80 -13.13
CA ASN A 201 8.35 -15.17 -13.31
C ASN A 201 7.58 -15.34 -14.63
N GLY A 202 6.93 -14.24 -15.09
CA GLY A 202 6.13 -14.27 -16.32
C GLY A 202 6.94 -14.12 -17.62
N GLY A 203 8.19 -13.63 -17.55
CA GLY A 203 9.03 -13.42 -18.71
C GLY A 203 10.53 -13.36 -18.40
N ASP A 204 11.34 -13.18 -19.44
CA ASP A 204 12.77 -12.92 -19.29
C ASP A 204 12.97 -11.44 -18.95
N CYS A 205 12.93 -11.15 -17.65
CA CYS A 205 13.02 -9.79 -17.11
C CYS A 205 14.35 -9.57 -16.38
N MET A 206 14.85 -8.35 -16.49
CA MET A 206 15.94 -7.81 -15.68
C MET A 206 15.34 -6.85 -14.65
N VAL A 207 15.73 -7.01 -13.37
CA VAL A 207 15.39 -6.06 -12.29
C VAL A 207 16.64 -5.28 -11.94
N PHE A 208 16.51 -3.97 -11.78
CA PHE A 208 17.58 -3.07 -11.35
C PHE A 208 17.08 -2.01 -10.38
N GLY A 209 17.97 -1.48 -9.55
CA GLY A 209 17.71 -0.38 -8.63
C GLY A 209 18.30 0.93 -9.15
N LEU A 210 19.00 1.65 -8.27
CA LEU A 210 19.63 2.94 -8.54
C LEU A 210 21.16 2.80 -8.51
N ASP A 211 21.85 3.67 -9.24
CA ASP A 211 23.29 3.81 -9.13
C ASP A 211 23.69 4.74 -7.95
N ASP A 212 24.99 4.78 -7.60
CA ASP A 212 25.46 5.55 -6.45
C ASP A 212 25.15 7.07 -6.56
N PRO A 213 25.33 7.74 -7.74
CA PRO A 213 24.89 9.13 -7.93
C PRO A 213 23.39 9.34 -7.75
N GLU A 214 22.57 8.42 -8.26
CA GLU A 214 21.10 8.46 -8.13
C GLU A 214 20.69 8.29 -6.66
N ILE A 215 21.28 7.33 -5.94
CA ILE A 215 21.08 7.12 -4.50
C ILE A 215 21.45 8.38 -3.71
N ALA A 216 22.62 8.97 -3.97
CA ALA A 216 23.07 10.19 -3.30
C ALA A 216 22.10 11.36 -3.57
N GLY A 217 21.65 11.51 -4.82
CA GLY A 217 20.69 12.54 -5.23
C GLY A 217 19.33 12.35 -4.55
N MET A 218 18.82 11.13 -4.51
CA MET A 218 17.56 10.81 -3.84
C MET A 218 17.62 11.11 -2.34
N LYS A 219 18.68 10.72 -1.65
CA LYS A 219 18.86 11.00 -0.20
C LYS A 219 19.03 12.48 0.10
N LYS A 220 19.71 13.23 -0.79
CA LYS A 220 19.82 14.68 -0.68
C LYS A 220 18.45 15.36 -0.79
N ARG A 221 17.60 14.88 -1.68
CA ARG A 221 16.24 15.43 -1.92
C ARG A 221 15.24 14.98 -0.86
N PHE A 222 15.39 13.75 -0.35
CA PHE A 222 14.45 13.09 0.55
C PHE A 222 15.18 12.52 1.77
N ALA A 223 15.34 13.36 2.79
CA ALA A 223 16.13 13.03 3.99
C ALA A 223 15.60 11.83 4.82
N PHE A 224 14.34 11.41 4.58
CA PHE A 224 13.74 10.21 5.19
C PHE A 224 14.14 8.90 4.49
N MET A 225 14.82 8.95 3.34
CA MET A 225 15.32 7.78 2.62
C MET A 225 16.70 7.36 3.13
N ALA A 226 16.93 6.04 3.13
CA ALA A 226 18.20 5.42 3.47
C ALA A 226 18.70 4.53 2.32
N ASP A 227 20.01 4.23 2.33
CA ASP A 227 20.58 3.22 1.43
C ASP A 227 19.96 1.85 1.71
N ALA A 228 19.65 1.14 0.64
CA ALA A 228 19.17 -0.23 0.70
C ALA A 228 19.92 -1.10 -0.31
N ALA A 229 20.29 -2.31 0.12
CA ALA A 229 20.97 -3.28 -0.74
C ALA A 229 20.37 -4.67 -0.56
N TYR A 230 20.25 -5.39 -1.66
CA TYR A 230 19.64 -6.71 -1.70
C TYR A 230 20.55 -7.69 -2.43
N PRO A 231 20.65 -8.95 -1.98
CA PRO A 231 21.56 -9.92 -2.57
C PRO A 231 21.19 -10.31 -4.00
N ALA A 232 22.13 -10.91 -4.72
CA ALA A 232 21.84 -11.63 -5.94
C ALA A 232 20.76 -12.70 -5.70
N ALA A 233 20.04 -13.08 -6.76
CA ALA A 233 18.94 -14.03 -6.72
C ALA A 233 17.72 -13.62 -5.88
N THR A 234 17.59 -12.34 -5.52
CA THR A 234 16.33 -11.78 -4.95
C THR A 234 15.17 -11.93 -5.93
N TYR A 235 15.44 -11.80 -7.22
CA TYR A 235 14.48 -12.05 -8.31
C TYR A 235 15.02 -13.13 -9.26
N ARG A 236 14.11 -13.85 -9.93
CA ARG A 236 14.49 -14.83 -10.96
C ARG A 236 15.35 -14.16 -12.04
N GLY A 237 16.49 -14.77 -12.37
CA GLY A 237 17.42 -14.27 -13.39
C GLY A 237 18.37 -13.17 -12.93
N GLN A 238 18.21 -12.61 -11.74
CA GLN A 238 19.10 -11.59 -11.19
C GLN A 238 20.43 -12.20 -10.74
N LYS A 239 21.52 -11.78 -11.40
CA LYS A 239 22.88 -12.33 -11.19
C LYS A 239 23.71 -11.52 -10.20
N ALA A 240 23.42 -10.24 -10.01
CA ALA A 240 24.18 -9.33 -9.14
C ALA A 240 23.31 -8.77 -8.02
N GLY A 241 23.90 -8.26 -6.96
CA GLY A 241 23.20 -7.51 -5.93
C GLY A 241 22.56 -6.25 -6.49
N LEU A 242 21.50 -5.77 -5.82
CA LEU A 242 20.79 -4.54 -6.16
C LEU A 242 21.08 -3.50 -5.08
N LYS A 243 21.30 -2.25 -5.51
CA LYS A 243 21.33 -1.07 -4.64
C LYS A 243 20.16 -0.17 -4.98
N THR A 244 19.62 0.53 -4.00
CA THR A 244 18.55 1.51 -4.19
C THR A 244 18.40 2.37 -2.93
N VAL A 245 17.32 3.14 -2.86
CA VAL A 245 16.87 3.83 -1.66
C VAL A 245 15.60 3.18 -1.12
N ALA A 246 15.42 3.25 0.21
CA ALA A 246 14.23 2.76 0.87
C ALA A 246 13.78 3.70 1.99
N ALA A 247 12.50 3.63 2.33
CA ALA A 247 11.92 4.30 3.50
C ALA A 247 10.73 3.49 4.06
N TRP A 248 10.34 3.81 5.29
CA TRP A 248 9.33 3.06 6.01
C TRP A 248 7.90 3.41 5.61
N ASN A 249 7.01 2.49 5.88
CA ASN A 249 5.57 2.67 5.86
C ASN A 249 5.03 2.56 7.28
N VAL A 250 3.91 3.22 7.52
CA VAL A 250 3.18 3.21 8.79
C VAL A 250 1.70 2.99 8.54
N VAL A 251 1.02 2.37 9.50
CA VAL A 251 -0.43 2.47 9.57
C VAL A 251 -0.78 3.76 10.30
N ILE A 252 -1.63 4.54 9.68
CA ILE A 252 -2.09 5.84 10.16
C ILE A 252 -3.57 5.80 10.55
N SER A 253 -3.97 6.73 11.40
CA SER A 253 -5.35 7.00 11.80
C SER A 253 -5.62 8.50 11.85
N HIS A 254 -6.88 8.88 11.96
CA HIS A 254 -7.26 10.24 12.32
C HIS A 254 -6.90 10.53 13.79
N LYS A 255 -6.53 11.76 14.12
CA LYS A 255 -6.19 12.18 15.50
C LYS A 255 -7.32 11.99 16.51
N ASP A 256 -8.57 12.06 16.04
CA ASP A 256 -9.77 11.92 16.84
C ASP A 256 -10.31 10.47 16.88
N LEU A 257 -9.55 9.49 16.39
CA LEU A 257 -9.83 8.09 16.68
C LEU A 257 -9.81 7.91 18.19
N ASP A 258 -10.82 7.20 18.73
CA ASP A 258 -10.87 6.96 20.18
C ASP A 258 -9.55 6.36 20.71
N GLU A 259 -9.02 6.95 21.80
CA GLU A 259 -7.72 6.57 22.34
C GLU A 259 -7.63 5.11 22.79
N LYS A 260 -8.73 4.58 23.36
CA LYS A 260 -8.79 3.17 23.78
C LYS A 260 -8.74 2.25 22.55
N THR A 261 -9.40 2.64 21.48
CA THR A 261 -9.41 1.92 20.20
C THR A 261 -8.02 1.95 19.57
N ALA A 262 -7.38 3.12 19.47
CA ALA A 262 -6.02 3.25 18.96
C ALA A 262 -5.00 2.43 19.76
N TYR A 263 -5.11 2.47 21.09
CA TYR A 263 -4.31 1.64 22.00
C TYR A 263 -4.54 0.15 21.74
N ALA A 264 -5.80 -0.30 21.71
CA ALA A 264 -6.13 -1.71 21.53
C ALA A 264 -5.62 -2.26 20.18
N ILE A 265 -5.79 -1.50 19.10
CA ILE A 265 -5.29 -1.87 17.75
C ILE A 265 -3.77 -1.98 17.77
N THR A 266 -3.07 -0.94 18.24
CA THR A 266 -1.62 -0.92 18.29
C THR A 266 -1.09 -2.07 19.15
N LYS A 267 -1.63 -2.26 20.34
CA LYS A 267 -1.24 -3.35 21.26
C LYS A 267 -1.46 -4.71 20.62
N ALA A 268 -2.66 -4.97 20.07
CA ALA A 268 -2.98 -6.26 19.45
C ALA A 268 -2.04 -6.63 18.31
N VAL A 269 -1.71 -5.67 17.42
CA VAL A 269 -0.78 -5.93 16.31
C VAL A 269 0.65 -6.09 16.82
N MET A 270 1.12 -5.22 17.72
CA MET A 270 2.50 -5.22 18.20
C MET A 270 2.83 -6.39 19.14
N THR A 271 1.83 -7.05 19.74
CA THR A 271 2.01 -8.24 20.57
C THR A 271 1.53 -9.53 19.90
N ALA A 272 1.07 -9.47 18.66
CA ALA A 272 0.59 -10.65 17.94
C ALA A 272 1.72 -11.69 17.84
N PRO A 273 1.49 -12.96 18.26
CA PRO A 273 2.51 -13.99 18.18
C PRO A 273 2.82 -14.41 16.74
N ASP A 274 1.88 -14.17 15.84
CA ASP A 274 1.97 -14.52 14.43
C ASP A 274 1.31 -13.45 13.56
N LEU A 275 2.10 -12.86 12.66
CA LEU A 275 1.68 -11.90 11.64
C LEU A 275 1.74 -12.49 10.22
N SER A 276 1.90 -13.80 10.05
CA SER A 276 2.06 -14.45 8.74
C SER A 276 0.88 -14.20 7.80
N ALA A 277 -0.33 -14.02 8.33
CA ALA A 277 -1.51 -13.63 7.56
C ALA A 277 -1.32 -12.30 6.81
N ALA A 278 -0.50 -11.39 7.30
CA ALA A 278 -0.17 -10.13 6.67
C ALA A 278 1.03 -10.23 5.69
N GLY A 279 1.48 -11.45 5.41
CA GLY A 279 2.53 -11.77 4.45
C GLY A 279 3.96 -11.58 4.98
N PRO A 280 4.97 -11.87 4.15
CA PRO A 280 6.39 -11.85 4.55
C PRO A 280 6.86 -10.49 5.08
N ALA A 281 6.32 -9.39 4.54
CA ALA A 281 6.67 -8.03 4.97
C ALA A 281 6.35 -7.76 6.44
N ALA A 282 5.34 -8.43 6.99
CA ALA A 282 4.89 -8.25 8.38
C ALA A 282 5.93 -8.70 9.42
N THR A 283 6.98 -9.42 9.03
CA THR A 283 8.14 -9.70 9.90
C THR A 283 8.83 -8.44 10.42
N SER A 284 8.67 -7.33 9.69
CA SER A 284 9.16 -6.00 10.07
C SER A 284 8.19 -5.20 10.95
N THR A 285 6.95 -5.65 11.09
CA THR A 285 5.91 -5.01 11.92
C THR A 285 6.17 -5.38 13.40
N ARG A 286 7.15 -4.70 14.02
CA ARG A 286 7.64 -4.97 15.38
C ARG A 286 7.75 -3.67 16.18
N PRO A 287 7.56 -3.71 17.51
CA PRO A 287 7.65 -2.51 18.35
C PRO A 287 8.92 -1.71 18.15
N VAL A 288 10.08 -2.37 18.12
CA VAL A 288 11.39 -1.72 17.95
C VAL A 288 11.49 -0.85 16.69
N ASN A 289 10.76 -1.20 15.64
CA ASN A 289 10.75 -0.46 14.38
C ASN A 289 9.84 0.79 14.41
N ALA A 290 9.10 1.02 15.50
CA ALA A 290 8.33 2.26 15.64
C ALA A 290 9.23 3.50 15.62
N THR A 291 10.48 3.41 16.08
CA THR A 291 11.45 4.50 16.00
C THR A 291 11.90 4.85 14.58
N LYS A 292 11.58 4.03 13.59
CA LYS A 292 11.85 4.30 12.17
C LYS A 292 10.87 5.29 11.53
N ASN A 293 9.73 5.55 12.20
CA ASN A 293 8.84 6.62 11.82
C ASN A 293 9.37 7.94 12.37
N THR A 294 10.04 8.71 11.52
CA THR A 294 10.63 10.02 11.84
C THR A 294 9.77 11.18 11.34
N VAL A 295 8.55 10.91 10.84
CA VAL A 295 7.74 11.90 10.10
C VAL A 295 6.38 12.13 10.78
N VAL A 296 5.63 11.07 11.04
CA VAL A 296 4.24 11.16 11.48
C VAL A 296 4.15 11.11 12.99
N PRO A 297 3.58 12.12 13.68
CA PRO A 297 3.39 12.03 15.13
C PRO A 297 2.47 10.84 15.48
N TYR A 298 2.82 10.12 16.51
CA TYR A 298 2.03 8.98 16.95
C TYR A 298 0.72 9.40 17.62
N HIS A 299 -0.33 8.57 17.46
CA HIS A 299 -1.59 8.72 18.20
C HIS A 299 -1.34 8.46 19.70
N PRO A 300 -1.95 9.24 20.64
CA PRO A 300 -1.74 9.05 22.10
C PRO A 300 -1.95 7.61 22.57
N GLY A 301 -2.98 6.92 22.08
CA GLY A 301 -3.21 5.50 22.37
C GLY A 301 -2.08 4.59 21.86
N ALA A 302 -1.49 4.90 20.69
CA ALA A 302 -0.35 4.16 20.17
C ALA A 302 0.92 4.43 20.98
N VAL A 303 1.18 5.67 21.40
CA VAL A 303 2.29 6.03 22.28
C VAL A 303 2.25 5.20 23.56
N ARG A 304 1.08 5.13 24.20
CA ARG A 304 0.88 4.33 25.43
C ARG A 304 1.14 2.83 25.18
N ALA A 305 0.60 2.27 24.10
CA ALA A 305 0.80 0.86 23.77
C ALA A 305 2.28 0.53 23.52
N LEU A 306 3.00 1.38 22.78
CA LEU A 306 4.42 1.20 22.46
C LEU A 306 5.30 1.38 23.70
N ALA A 307 4.99 2.35 24.59
CA ALA A 307 5.70 2.55 25.85
C ALA A 307 5.64 1.31 26.75
N GLU A 308 4.47 0.66 26.85
CA GLU A 308 4.32 -0.61 27.60
C GLU A 308 5.13 -1.78 26.97
N LEU A 309 5.53 -1.66 25.71
CA LEU A 309 6.40 -2.61 25.00
C LEU A 309 7.88 -2.19 25.01
N GLY A 310 8.23 -1.18 25.84
CA GLY A 310 9.58 -0.71 26.00
C GLY A 310 10.08 0.20 24.86
N VAL A 311 9.20 0.77 24.04
CA VAL A 311 9.57 1.65 22.93
C VAL A 311 9.02 3.05 23.15
N THR A 312 9.93 4.01 23.33
CA THR A 312 9.56 5.43 23.40
C THR A 312 9.50 6.02 21.99
N VAL A 313 8.37 6.63 21.66
CA VAL A 313 8.14 7.38 20.41
C VAL A 313 7.62 8.77 20.79
N GLY A 314 8.05 9.80 20.04
CA GLY A 314 7.70 11.20 20.27
C GLY A 314 6.64 11.70 19.30
#